data_94115a1143bc96455f1f51c5afd21dc6
#
_entry.id   94115a1143bc96455f1f51c5afd21dc6
#
_cell.length_a   1.000
_cell.length_b   1.000
_cell.length_c   1.000
_cell.angle_alpha   90.00
_cell.angle_beta   90.00
_cell.angle_gamma   90.00
#
_symmetry.space_group_name_H-M   'P 1'
#
loop_
_entity.id
_entity.type
_entity.pdbx_description
1 polymer ?
#
loop_
_entity_poly.entity_id
_entity_poly.type
_entity_poly.pdbx_seq_one_letter_code
_entity_poly.pdbx_strand_id
1 'polypeptide(L)'
;MTARVALLAAAALLLPGCGSSPPSAESVVRAWSQALNTDDNERAADLFAPNAEVVQPGQVLKLRTHAEAVAWNSSLPCAGQIVSIKTAGRTATATFELGDRRNSRCDGPGQRATAIFRVVKGKIVLWHQTATPDAPPPPEV
;
A
#
# COMPACT_ATOMS: atom_id res chain seq x y z
N MET A 1 26.19 -55.51 43.33
CA MET A 1 26.40 -54.76 42.05
C MET A 1 25.09 -54.22 41.64
N THR A 2 24.82 -52.92 41.91
CA THR A 2 23.56 -52.22 41.60
C THR A 2 23.84 -51.27 40.50
N ALA A 3 23.31 -51.57 39.28
CA ALA A 3 23.40 -50.73 38.16
C ALA A 3 22.30 -49.64 38.25
N ARG A 4 22.71 -48.36 38.30
CA ARG A 4 21.81 -47.21 38.23
C ARG A 4 21.63 -46.87 36.80
N VAL A 5 20.41 -47.05 36.28
CA VAL A 5 19.97 -46.54 34.97
C VAL A 5 19.57 -45.07 35.15
N ALA A 6 20.31 -44.16 34.53
CA ALA A 6 19.95 -42.74 34.46
C ALA A 6 19.00 -42.52 33.28
N LEU A 7 17.76 -42.11 33.58
CA LEU A 7 16.81 -41.65 32.60
C LEU A 7 17.15 -40.19 32.22
N LEU A 8 17.61 -39.97 31.00
CA LEU A 8 17.73 -38.63 30.39
C LEU A 8 16.35 -38.23 29.86
N ALA A 9 15.71 -37.31 30.56
CA ALA A 9 14.50 -36.65 30.05
C ALA A 9 14.91 -35.59 29.06
N ALA A 10 14.65 -35.82 27.77
CA ALA A 10 14.80 -34.81 26.74
C ALA A 10 13.60 -33.84 26.80
N ALA A 11 13.81 -32.63 27.32
CA ALA A 11 12.83 -31.56 27.27
C ALA A 11 12.83 -30.98 25.87
N ALA A 12 11.79 -31.29 25.08
CA ALA A 12 11.54 -30.67 23.81
C ALA A 12 11.03 -29.23 24.07
N LEU A 13 11.87 -28.25 23.84
CA LEU A 13 11.51 -26.83 23.81
C LEU A 13 10.65 -26.58 22.56
N LEU A 14 9.34 -26.57 22.76
CA LEU A 14 8.38 -26.06 21.78
C LEU A 14 8.55 -24.52 21.72
N LEU A 15 9.32 -24.04 20.75
CA LEU A 15 9.36 -22.62 20.40
C LEU A 15 7.97 -22.27 19.80
N PRO A 16 7.24 -21.33 20.41
CA PRO A 16 6.06 -20.82 19.74
C PRO A 16 6.52 -20.10 18.47
N GLY A 17 6.19 -20.66 17.30
CA GLY A 17 6.43 -20.01 16.03
C GLY A 17 5.65 -18.69 16.01
N CYS A 18 6.36 -17.55 16.00
CA CYS A 18 5.76 -16.25 15.74
C CYS A 18 5.30 -16.24 14.29
N GLY A 19 4.06 -16.69 14.03
CA GLY A 19 3.37 -16.44 12.78
C GLY A 19 3.04 -14.95 12.70
N SER A 20 3.86 -14.16 11.96
CA SER A 20 3.53 -12.76 11.69
C SER A 20 2.33 -12.71 10.76
N SER A 21 1.25 -12.04 11.19
CA SER A 21 0.12 -11.73 10.33
C SER A 21 0.57 -10.81 9.18
N PRO A 22 -0.01 -10.96 7.97
CA PRO A 22 0.28 -10.03 6.89
C PRO A 22 -0.10 -8.59 7.30
N PRO A 23 0.58 -7.56 6.77
CA PRO A 23 0.24 -6.17 7.02
C PRO A 23 -1.21 -5.87 6.68
N SER A 24 -1.83 -5.01 7.48
CA SER A 24 -3.20 -4.55 7.23
C SER A 24 -3.28 -3.66 5.97
N ALA A 25 -4.48 -3.53 5.41
CA ALA A 25 -4.70 -2.62 4.28
C ALA A 25 -4.27 -1.19 4.63
N GLU A 26 -4.60 -0.71 5.83
CA GLU A 26 -4.19 0.62 6.28
C GLU A 26 -2.67 0.79 6.34
N SER A 27 -1.96 -0.17 6.92
CA SER A 27 -0.49 -0.08 7.04
C SER A 27 0.20 -0.09 5.68
N VAL A 28 -0.32 -0.87 4.71
CA VAL A 28 0.20 -0.90 3.33
C VAL A 28 -0.03 0.44 2.63
N VAL A 29 -1.22 1.03 2.76
CA VAL A 29 -1.54 2.34 2.16
C VAL A 29 -0.67 3.44 2.75
N ARG A 30 -0.45 3.44 4.06
CA ARG A 30 0.44 4.41 4.71
C ARG A 30 1.89 4.26 4.25
N ALA A 31 2.37 3.04 4.11
CA ALA A 31 3.71 2.76 3.60
C ALA A 31 3.87 3.22 2.14
N TRP A 32 2.85 3.01 1.30
CA TRP A 32 2.84 3.48 -0.08
C TRP A 32 2.88 5.01 -0.16
N SER A 33 2.03 5.69 0.61
CA SER A 33 2.01 7.16 0.67
C SER A 33 3.36 7.73 1.11
N GLN A 34 3.98 7.13 2.11
CA GLN A 34 5.31 7.55 2.58
C GLN A 34 6.38 7.36 1.50
N ALA A 35 6.35 6.25 0.77
CA ALA A 35 7.28 6.01 -0.32
C ALA A 35 7.14 7.06 -1.43
N LEU A 36 5.90 7.42 -1.82
CA LEU A 36 5.67 8.49 -2.78
C LEU A 36 6.17 9.86 -2.27
N ASN A 37 5.92 10.18 -1.00
CA ASN A 37 6.34 11.46 -0.41
C ASN A 37 7.87 11.62 -0.37
N THR A 38 8.60 10.52 -0.42
CA THR A 38 10.07 10.51 -0.45
C THR A 38 10.66 10.21 -1.85
N ASP A 39 9.81 10.12 -2.89
CA ASP A 39 10.19 9.72 -4.25
C ASP A 39 10.85 8.34 -4.34
N ASP A 40 10.56 7.46 -3.40
CA ASP A 40 11.04 6.09 -3.40
C ASP A 40 10.08 5.19 -4.21
N ASN A 41 10.17 5.29 -5.53
CA ASN A 41 9.30 4.56 -6.45
C ASN A 41 9.54 3.04 -6.43
N GLU A 42 10.75 2.62 -6.11
CA GLU A 42 11.08 1.20 -5.93
C GLU A 42 10.32 0.63 -4.73
N ARG A 43 10.39 1.30 -3.59
CA ARG A 43 9.65 0.89 -2.39
C ARG A 43 8.15 0.95 -2.61
N ALA A 44 7.65 1.97 -3.29
CA ALA A 44 6.24 2.06 -3.65
C ALA A 44 5.80 0.87 -4.50
N ALA A 45 6.62 0.49 -5.49
CA ALA A 45 6.37 -0.65 -6.36
C ALA A 45 6.41 -2.00 -5.62
N ASP A 46 7.28 -2.14 -4.63
CA ASP A 46 7.36 -3.36 -3.79
C ASP A 46 6.06 -3.67 -3.06
N LEU A 47 5.22 -2.68 -2.86
CA LEU A 47 3.92 -2.85 -2.19
C LEU A 47 2.83 -3.39 -3.12
N PHE A 48 3.08 -3.47 -4.43
CA PHE A 48 2.14 -4.00 -5.41
C PHE A 48 2.37 -5.49 -5.66
N ALA A 49 1.27 -6.24 -5.77
CA ALA A 49 1.31 -7.61 -6.26
C ALA A 49 1.58 -7.63 -7.77
N PRO A 50 2.16 -8.72 -8.30
CA PRO A 50 2.17 -8.94 -9.74
C PRO A 50 0.74 -8.92 -10.30
N ASN A 51 0.55 -8.32 -11.47
CA ASN A 51 -0.75 -8.15 -12.11
C ASN A 51 -1.76 -7.29 -11.34
N ALA A 52 -1.29 -6.42 -10.45
CA ALA A 52 -2.14 -5.45 -9.79
C ALA A 52 -2.84 -4.56 -10.82
N GLU A 53 -4.11 -4.27 -10.57
CA GLU A 53 -4.90 -3.40 -11.44
C GLU A 53 -4.89 -1.97 -10.92
N VAL A 54 -4.70 -1.03 -11.82
CA VAL A 54 -4.76 0.40 -11.56
C VAL A 54 -5.87 1.00 -12.42
N VAL A 55 -6.84 1.62 -11.76
CA VAL A 55 -7.98 2.27 -12.40
C VAL A 55 -7.90 3.78 -12.14
N GLN A 56 -7.77 4.53 -13.22
CA GLN A 56 -7.79 5.99 -13.24
C GLN A 56 -8.89 6.45 -14.19
N PRO A 57 -9.35 7.71 -14.12
CA PRO A 57 -10.34 8.21 -15.07
C PRO A 57 -9.93 7.97 -16.53
N GLY A 58 -10.74 7.22 -17.27
CA GLY A 58 -10.49 6.88 -18.66
C GLY A 58 -9.40 5.83 -18.93
N GLN A 59 -8.82 5.21 -17.89
CA GLN A 59 -7.70 4.29 -18.06
C GLN A 59 -7.75 3.15 -17.04
N VAL A 60 -7.55 1.92 -17.54
CA VAL A 60 -7.30 0.74 -16.71
C VAL A 60 -5.98 0.13 -17.14
N LEU A 61 -5.07 -0.02 -16.20
CA LEU A 61 -3.76 -0.60 -16.41
C LEU A 61 -3.60 -1.85 -15.55
N LYS A 62 -2.82 -2.78 -16.04
CA LYS A 62 -2.37 -3.94 -15.27
C LYS A 62 -0.85 -3.89 -15.12
N LEU A 63 -0.38 -3.80 -13.89
CA LEU A 63 1.05 -3.78 -13.57
C LEU A 63 1.55 -5.22 -13.49
N ARG A 64 2.08 -5.74 -14.60
CA ARG A 64 2.48 -7.15 -14.72
C ARG A 64 3.80 -7.43 -14.04
N THR A 65 4.71 -6.45 -14.05
CA THR A 65 6.08 -6.59 -13.56
C THR A 65 6.40 -5.51 -12.54
N HIS A 66 7.44 -5.74 -11.75
CA HIS A 66 7.97 -4.72 -10.83
C HIS A 66 8.38 -3.45 -11.58
N ALA A 67 9.04 -3.58 -12.73
CA ALA A 67 9.42 -2.42 -13.53
C ALA A 67 8.22 -1.58 -14.00
N GLU A 68 7.12 -2.20 -14.38
CA GLU A 68 5.87 -1.50 -14.71
C GLU A 68 5.28 -0.79 -13.49
N ALA A 69 5.34 -1.40 -12.31
CA ALA A 69 4.91 -0.77 -11.07
C ALA A 69 5.79 0.43 -10.70
N VAL A 70 7.11 0.33 -10.85
CA VAL A 70 8.03 1.47 -10.66
C VAL A 70 7.69 2.60 -11.63
N ALA A 71 7.53 2.30 -12.91
CA ALA A 71 7.20 3.29 -13.94
C ALA A 71 5.87 4.00 -13.64
N TRP A 72 4.85 3.25 -13.25
CA TRP A 72 3.57 3.85 -12.90
C TRP A 72 3.67 4.76 -11.67
N ASN A 73 4.29 4.32 -10.58
CA ASN A 73 4.48 5.13 -9.38
C ASN A 73 5.28 6.41 -9.67
N SER A 74 6.31 6.32 -10.53
CA SER A 74 7.11 7.49 -10.93
C SER A 74 6.34 8.46 -11.80
N SER A 75 5.30 8.00 -12.51
CA SER A 75 4.46 8.84 -13.38
C SER A 75 3.41 9.66 -12.62
N LEU A 76 3.15 9.35 -11.35
CA LEU A 76 2.21 10.12 -10.54
C LEU A 76 2.76 11.53 -10.28
N PRO A 77 2.01 12.59 -10.66
CA PRO A 77 2.54 13.95 -10.58
C PRO A 77 2.67 14.46 -9.16
N CYS A 78 1.86 13.93 -8.24
CA CYS A 78 1.76 14.40 -6.86
C CYS A 78 2.01 13.28 -5.87
N ALA A 79 2.59 13.65 -4.73
CA ALA A 79 2.50 12.92 -3.49
C ALA A 79 1.33 13.48 -2.67
N GLY A 80 1.16 13.09 -1.42
CA GLY A 80 0.09 13.64 -0.61
C GLY A 80 0.13 13.19 0.84
N GLN A 81 -0.59 13.93 1.67
CA GLN A 81 -0.83 13.58 3.05
C GLN A 81 -2.19 12.90 3.17
N ILE A 82 -2.25 11.78 3.88
CA ILE A 82 -3.51 11.11 4.18
C ILE A 82 -4.29 11.98 5.17
N VAL A 83 -5.45 12.49 4.73
CA VAL A 83 -6.35 13.27 5.58
C VAL A 83 -7.50 12.44 6.12
N SER A 84 -7.79 11.30 5.48
CA SER A 84 -8.80 10.35 5.92
C SER A 84 -8.45 8.96 5.39
N ILE A 85 -8.64 7.94 6.20
CA ILE A 85 -8.55 6.55 5.78
C ILE A 85 -9.60 5.74 6.50
N LYS A 86 -10.36 4.95 5.74
CA LYS A 86 -11.37 4.03 6.25
C LYS A 86 -11.10 2.64 5.72
N THR A 87 -11.22 1.64 6.56
CA THR A 87 -10.97 0.25 6.21
C THR A 87 -12.19 -0.62 6.40
N ALA A 88 -12.37 -1.57 5.51
CA ALA A 88 -13.35 -2.64 5.61
C ALA A 88 -12.69 -3.93 5.09
N GLY A 89 -12.30 -4.82 6.01
CA GLY A 89 -11.59 -6.04 5.66
C GLY A 89 -10.27 -5.74 4.93
N ARG A 90 -10.15 -6.23 3.69
CA ARG A 90 -8.97 -6.07 2.83
C ARG A 90 -8.96 -4.77 2.02
N THR A 91 -9.96 -3.94 2.21
CA THR A 91 -10.13 -2.70 1.44
C THR A 91 -9.87 -1.50 2.33
N ALA A 92 -9.10 -0.55 1.83
CA ALA A 92 -8.90 0.75 2.44
C ALA A 92 -9.30 1.83 1.44
N THR A 93 -10.05 2.82 1.90
CA THR A 93 -10.37 4.03 1.13
C THR A 93 -9.65 5.19 1.78
N ALA A 94 -8.72 5.79 1.05
CA ALA A 94 -7.89 6.88 1.54
C ALA A 94 -8.13 8.16 0.73
N THR A 95 -8.28 9.27 1.43
CA THR A 95 -8.32 10.62 0.84
C THR A 95 -7.02 11.32 1.18
N PHE A 96 -6.41 11.89 0.16
CA PHE A 96 -5.13 12.58 0.24
C PHE A 96 -5.32 14.07 -0.05
N GLU A 97 -4.62 14.92 0.69
CA GLU A 97 -4.35 16.28 0.26
C GLU A 97 -3.06 16.27 -0.57
N LEU A 98 -3.16 16.67 -1.84
CA LEU A 98 -2.07 16.55 -2.79
C LEU A 98 -1.02 17.63 -2.58
N GLY A 99 0.23 17.26 -2.79
CA GLY A 99 1.38 18.13 -2.66
C GLY A 99 2.54 17.71 -3.55
N ASP A 100 3.59 18.51 -3.53
CA ASP A 100 4.79 18.25 -4.30
C ASP A 100 5.44 16.93 -3.90
N ARG A 101 6.01 16.27 -4.87
CA ARG A 101 6.97 15.20 -4.64
C ARG A 101 8.33 15.83 -4.31
N ARG A 102 9.24 15.02 -3.75
CA ARG A 102 10.58 15.53 -3.39
C ARG A 102 11.30 16.17 -4.59
N ASN A 103 11.20 15.58 -5.77
CA ASN A 103 11.95 15.96 -6.97
C ASN A 103 11.08 16.56 -8.08
N SER A 104 9.78 16.75 -7.86
CA SER A 104 8.88 17.30 -8.86
C SER A 104 7.70 18.03 -8.24
N ARG A 105 7.18 19.03 -8.96
CA ARG A 105 6.03 19.80 -8.53
C ARG A 105 4.74 19.07 -8.86
N CYS A 106 3.80 19.11 -7.93
CA CYS A 106 2.44 18.68 -8.13
C CYS A 106 1.69 19.63 -9.07
N ASP A 107 0.87 19.11 -9.96
CA ASP A 107 0.03 19.89 -10.87
C ASP A 107 -1.24 20.45 -10.22
N GLY A 108 -1.61 19.94 -9.05
CA GLY A 108 -2.79 20.37 -8.30
C GLY A 108 -2.54 20.42 -6.77
N PRO A 109 -1.53 21.20 -6.28
CA PRO A 109 -1.24 21.23 -4.86
C PRO A 109 -2.43 21.75 -4.05
N GLY A 110 -2.70 21.10 -2.91
CA GLY A 110 -3.83 21.42 -2.03
C GLY A 110 -5.15 20.79 -2.46
N GLN A 111 -5.25 20.21 -3.65
CA GLN A 111 -6.43 19.46 -4.07
C GLN A 111 -6.52 18.14 -3.32
N ARG A 112 -7.71 17.57 -3.28
CA ARG A 112 -7.95 16.26 -2.68
C ARG A 112 -8.16 15.20 -3.75
N ALA A 113 -7.62 14.01 -3.49
CA ALA A 113 -7.82 12.83 -4.31
C ALA A 113 -8.17 11.66 -3.41
N THR A 114 -9.08 10.81 -3.85
CA THR A 114 -9.49 9.61 -3.13
C THR A 114 -9.19 8.37 -3.96
N ALA A 115 -8.65 7.35 -3.31
CA ALA A 115 -8.42 6.06 -3.93
C ALA A 115 -8.86 4.92 -3.03
N ILE A 116 -9.38 3.87 -3.65
CA ILE A 116 -9.68 2.59 -3.02
C ILE A 116 -8.51 1.65 -3.28
N PHE A 117 -8.04 1.02 -2.22
CA PHE A 117 -6.98 0.02 -2.26
C PHE A 117 -7.57 -1.32 -1.82
N ARG A 118 -7.33 -2.37 -2.60
CA ARG A 118 -7.51 -3.74 -2.11
C ARG A 118 -6.15 -4.35 -1.86
N VAL A 119 -5.99 -4.91 -0.66
CA VAL A 119 -4.72 -5.49 -0.21
C VAL A 119 -4.93 -6.97 0.10
N VAL A 120 -4.09 -7.82 -0.48
CA VAL A 120 -4.10 -9.26 -0.24
C VAL A 120 -2.69 -9.70 0.13
N LYS A 121 -2.55 -10.38 1.27
CA LYS A 121 -1.24 -10.85 1.77
C LYS A 121 -0.19 -9.73 1.83
N GLY A 122 -0.61 -8.54 2.26
CA GLY A 122 0.28 -7.38 2.40
C GLY A 122 0.65 -6.68 1.09
N LYS A 123 0.01 -7.03 -0.03
CA LYS A 123 0.27 -6.43 -1.35
C LYS A 123 -0.98 -5.81 -1.94
N ILE A 124 -0.82 -4.68 -2.60
CA ILE A 124 -1.90 -4.00 -3.32
C ILE A 124 -2.20 -4.79 -4.58
N VAL A 125 -3.43 -5.26 -4.71
CA VAL A 125 -3.93 -5.94 -5.92
C VAL A 125 -4.83 -5.04 -6.76
N LEU A 126 -5.37 -3.98 -6.16
CA LEU A 126 -6.18 -2.96 -6.83
C LEU A 126 -5.86 -1.59 -6.24
N TRP A 127 -5.63 -0.62 -7.10
CA TRP A 127 -5.62 0.80 -6.81
C TRP A 127 -6.63 1.49 -7.73
N HIS A 128 -7.65 2.12 -7.15
CA HIS A 128 -8.74 2.71 -7.91
C HIS A 128 -9.01 4.14 -7.46
N GLN A 129 -8.69 5.08 -8.32
CA GLN A 129 -9.01 6.49 -8.10
C GLN A 129 -10.52 6.71 -8.27
N THR A 130 -11.14 7.29 -7.25
CA THR A 130 -12.59 7.56 -7.23
C THR A 130 -12.84 9.06 -7.10
N ALA A 131 -14.11 9.47 -7.26
CA ALA A 131 -14.52 10.82 -6.92
C ALA A 131 -14.25 11.08 -5.43
N THR A 132 -13.74 12.28 -5.13
CA THR A 132 -13.52 12.70 -3.75
C THR A 132 -14.84 13.21 -3.17
N PRO A 133 -15.30 12.69 -2.04
CA PRO A 133 -16.44 13.26 -1.34
C PRO A 133 -16.17 14.75 -1.05
N ASP A 134 -17.16 15.59 -1.23
CA ASP A 134 -17.09 17.04 -1.01
C ASP A 134 -16.13 17.81 -1.94
N ALA A 135 -15.67 17.19 -3.03
CA ALA A 135 -15.00 17.95 -4.08
C ALA A 135 -15.98 18.96 -4.69
N PRO A 136 -15.56 20.23 -4.87
CA PRO A 136 -16.42 21.19 -5.54
C PRO A 136 -16.77 20.68 -6.95
N PRO A 137 -17.99 20.93 -7.44
CA PRO A 137 -18.37 20.54 -8.79
C PRO A 137 -17.41 21.17 -9.82
N PRO A 138 -17.11 20.47 -10.91
CA PRO A 138 -16.28 21.06 -11.97
C PRO A 138 -16.93 22.34 -12.46
N PRO A 139 -16.13 23.35 -12.85
CA PRO A 139 -16.68 24.59 -13.40
C PRO A 139 -17.55 24.27 -14.62
N GLU A 140 -18.78 24.80 -14.61
CA GLU A 140 -19.64 24.71 -15.77
C GLU A 140 -19.01 25.48 -16.95
N VAL A 141 -18.84 24.81 -18.08
CA VAL A 141 -18.35 25.38 -19.33
C VAL A 141 -19.50 25.90 -20.14
#